data_2ebdff485e7c181ceb34c84631e0c31b
#
_entry.id   2ebdff485e7c181ceb34c84631e0c31b
#
_cell.length_a   1.000
_cell.length_b   1.000
_cell.length_c   1.000
_cell.angle_alpha   90.00
_cell.angle_beta   90.00
_cell.angle_gamma   90.00
#
_symmetry.space_group_name_H-M   'P 1'
#
loop_
_entity.id
_entity.type
_entity.pdbx_description
1 polymer ?
#
loop_
_entity_poly.entity_id
_entity_poly.type
_entity_poly.pdbx_seq_one_letter_code
_entity_poly.pdbx_strand_id
1 'polypeptide(L)'
;LVAPFMIWVYEPLLKSNYMLGVVVGAIVLSAGFMAGVGLLEALAERFSRRYNFEYGQARMWGSFGYAIAALIAGFLFNIDPHYNFWVGSAIGVVNLLLVVLWKAPVPAGEKDLTAQEKASQPGIREMVGLLRMPSLWLIIVFVLFSWTFYTVFDQQMFPDFYVGLFETAEAGNRTYGILNSVQVFAEAAMMGVIPIVMRKVGVRTTLL
;
A
#
# COMPACT_ATOMS: atom_id res chain seq x y z
N LEU A 1 12.34 -3.55 -10.62
CA LEU A 1 12.33 -2.89 -11.93
C LEU A 1 11.83 -1.44 -11.86
N VAL A 2 10.89 -1.11 -10.97
CA VAL A 2 10.34 0.26 -10.83
C VAL A 2 11.36 1.22 -10.19
N ALA A 3 12.16 0.74 -9.23
CA ALA A 3 13.12 1.58 -8.52
C ALA A 3 14.17 2.25 -9.43
N PRO A 4 14.90 1.56 -10.31
CA PRO A 4 15.80 2.21 -11.24
C PRO A 4 15.07 3.12 -12.23
N PHE A 5 13.83 2.81 -12.60
CA PHE A 5 13.01 3.66 -13.45
C PHE A 5 12.83 5.07 -12.87
N MET A 6 12.69 5.21 -11.57
CA MET A 6 12.45 6.52 -10.93
C MET A 6 13.62 7.50 -11.17
N ILE A 7 14.88 7.06 -11.01
CA ILE A 7 16.04 7.94 -11.16
C ILE A 7 16.43 8.09 -12.64
N TRP A 8 16.48 6.98 -13.37
CA TRP A 8 17.07 6.98 -14.71
C TRP A 8 16.12 7.45 -15.81
N VAL A 9 14.83 7.33 -15.62
CA VAL A 9 13.84 7.64 -16.63
C VAL A 9 12.86 8.71 -16.16
N TYR A 10 12.25 8.52 -15.00
CA TYR A 10 11.14 9.36 -14.56
C TYR A 10 11.57 10.78 -14.22
N GLU A 11 12.62 10.92 -13.44
CA GLU A 11 13.13 12.23 -13.05
C GLU A 11 13.66 13.06 -14.22
N PRO A 12 14.53 12.52 -15.13
CA PRO A 12 14.93 13.23 -16.33
C PRO A 12 13.77 13.59 -17.25
N LEU A 13 12.76 12.70 -17.34
CA LEU A 13 11.59 12.94 -18.18
C LEU A 13 10.73 14.08 -17.63
N LEU A 14 10.53 14.17 -16.33
CA LEU A 14 9.83 15.30 -15.68
C LEU A 14 10.53 16.63 -15.94
N LYS A 15 11.87 16.64 -15.98
CA LYS A 15 12.66 17.84 -16.25
C LYS A 15 12.61 18.25 -17.71
N SER A 16 12.59 17.31 -18.65
CA SER A 16 12.59 17.58 -20.08
C SER A 16 11.20 17.89 -20.63
N ASN A 17 10.20 17.14 -20.22
CA ASN A 17 8.80 17.33 -20.62
C ASN A 17 7.87 16.91 -19.48
N TYR A 18 7.42 17.90 -18.70
CA TYR A 18 6.62 17.70 -17.51
C TYR A 18 5.34 16.88 -17.78
N MET A 19 4.57 17.23 -18.82
CA MET A 19 3.31 16.55 -19.14
C MET A 19 3.52 15.09 -19.51
N LEU A 20 4.53 14.81 -20.32
CA LEU A 20 4.86 13.44 -20.73
C LEU A 20 5.40 12.66 -19.52
N GLY A 21 6.19 13.29 -18.66
CA GLY A 21 6.67 12.70 -17.41
C GLY A 21 5.51 12.31 -16.48
N VAL A 22 4.54 13.19 -16.29
CA VAL A 22 3.35 12.91 -15.46
C VAL A 22 2.56 11.73 -16.02
N VAL A 23 2.27 11.69 -17.33
CA VAL A 23 1.49 10.60 -17.94
C VAL A 23 2.22 9.26 -17.86
N VAL A 24 3.51 9.22 -18.25
CA VAL A 24 4.31 7.99 -18.19
C VAL A 24 4.51 7.54 -16.74
N GLY A 25 4.79 8.49 -15.84
CA GLY A 25 4.90 8.19 -14.41
C GLY A 25 3.60 7.63 -13.83
N ALA A 26 2.46 8.26 -14.11
CA ALA A 26 1.16 7.79 -13.63
C ALA A 26 0.89 6.35 -14.08
N ILE A 27 1.18 6.00 -15.34
CA ILE A 27 0.95 4.64 -15.85
C ILE A 27 1.93 3.64 -15.22
N VAL A 28 3.23 3.91 -15.31
CA VAL A 28 4.26 2.92 -14.92
C VAL A 28 4.36 2.77 -13.40
N LEU A 29 4.32 3.89 -12.66
CA LEU A 29 4.42 3.85 -11.20
C LEU A 29 3.14 3.30 -10.57
N SER A 30 1.96 3.72 -11.03
CA SER A 30 0.71 3.17 -10.51
C SER A 30 0.59 1.67 -10.79
N ALA A 31 0.87 1.22 -12.01
CA ALA A 31 0.84 -0.20 -12.33
C ALA A 31 1.86 -0.98 -11.49
N GLY A 32 3.10 -0.48 -11.36
CA GLY A 32 4.14 -1.15 -10.60
C GLY A 32 3.87 -1.18 -9.10
N PHE A 33 3.47 -0.07 -8.50
CA PHE A 33 3.20 0.00 -7.06
C PHE A 33 1.91 -0.73 -6.67
N MET A 34 0.81 -0.55 -7.40
CA MET A 34 -0.44 -1.25 -7.10
C MET A 34 -0.31 -2.76 -7.25
N ALA A 35 0.36 -3.23 -8.32
CA ALA A 35 0.67 -4.65 -8.46
C ALA A 35 1.59 -5.16 -7.34
N GLY A 36 2.59 -4.37 -6.95
CA GLY A 36 3.49 -4.71 -5.84
C GLY A 36 2.77 -4.82 -4.50
N VAL A 37 1.91 -3.87 -4.18
CA VAL A 37 1.09 -3.90 -2.95
C VAL A 37 0.18 -5.14 -2.94
N GLY A 38 -0.56 -5.39 -4.02
CA GLY A 38 -1.44 -6.56 -4.11
C GLY A 38 -0.70 -7.89 -3.98
N LEU A 39 0.48 -8.01 -4.56
CA LEU A 39 1.33 -9.21 -4.42
C LEU A 39 1.83 -9.39 -2.98
N LEU A 40 2.27 -8.31 -2.32
CA LEU A 40 2.73 -8.37 -0.93
C LEU A 40 1.60 -8.71 0.02
N GLU A 41 0.40 -8.16 -0.18
CA GLU A 41 -0.79 -8.48 0.60
C GLU A 41 -1.19 -9.95 0.42
N ALA A 42 -1.21 -10.47 -0.81
CA ALA A 42 -1.49 -11.87 -1.09
C ALA A 42 -0.45 -12.80 -0.45
N LEU A 43 0.83 -12.43 -0.48
CA LEU A 43 1.90 -13.17 0.20
C LEU A 43 1.73 -13.15 1.71
N ALA A 44 1.45 -12.00 2.30
CA ALA A 44 1.23 -11.87 3.75
C ALA A 44 0.02 -12.69 4.21
N GLU A 45 -1.06 -12.70 3.44
CA GLU A 45 -2.24 -13.52 3.73
C GLU A 45 -1.91 -15.02 3.65
N ARG A 46 -1.17 -15.48 2.62
CA ARG A 46 -0.73 -16.88 2.53
C ARG A 46 0.15 -17.29 3.69
N PHE A 47 1.09 -16.45 4.08
CA PHE A 47 1.96 -16.71 5.22
C PHE A 47 1.19 -16.71 6.54
N SER A 48 0.19 -15.84 6.72
CA SER A 48 -0.63 -15.83 7.93
C SER A 48 -1.37 -17.16 8.11
N ARG A 49 -1.97 -17.70 7.05
CA ARG A 49 -2.62 -19.03 7.07
C ARG A 49 -1.63 -20.15 7.32
N ARG A 50 -0.44 -20.06 6.74
CA ARG A 50 0.58 -21.09 6.81
C ARG A 50 1.27 -21.18 8.16
N TYR A 51 1.59 -20.04 8.75
CA TYR A 51 2.28 -19.93 10.03
C TYR A 51 1.34 -19.66 11.21
N ASN A 52 0.02 -19.70 10.96
CA ASN A 52 -1.02 -19.53 11.97
C ASN A 52 -0.87 -18.24 12.80
N PHE A 53 -0.55 -17.13 12.16
CA PHE A 53 -0.59 -15.79 12.75
C PHE A 53 -1.70 -14.94 12.13
N GLU A 54 -2.11 -13.89 12.84
CA GLU A 54 -3.15 -13.00 12.34
C GLU A 54 -2.63 -12.08 11.22
N TYR A 55 -3.31 -12.06 10.08
CA TYR A 55 -2.97 -11.17 8.96
C TYR A 55 -2.86 -9.69 9.39
N GLY A 56 -3.73 -9.23 10.29
CA GLY A 56 -3.70 -7.87 10.83
C GLY A 56 -2.38 -7.50 11.50
N GLN A 57 -1.70 -8.46 12.15
CA GLN A 57 -0.39 -8.24 12.75
C GLN A 57 0.69 -7.98 11.69
N ALA A 58 0.67 -8.73 10.59
CA ALA A 58 1.60 -8.48 9.47
C ALA A 58 1.31 -7.12 8.81
N ARG A 59 0.04 -6.80 8.60
CA ARG A 59 -0.41 -5.53 8.00
C ARG A 59 -0.02 -4.32 8.85
N MET A 60 -0.09 -4.44 10.19
CA MET A 60 0.35 -3.42 11.13
C MET A 60 1.80 -2.98 10.88
N TRP A 61 2.72 -3.92 10.65
CA TRP A 61 4.12 -3.59 10.33
C TRP A 61 4.27 -2.79 9.04
N GLY A 62 3.40 -3.05 8.04
CA GLY A 62 3.33 -2.25 6.82
C GLY A 62 2.95 -0.80 7.10
N SER A 63 1.96 -0.56 7.96
CA SER A 63 1.53 0.77 8.37
C SER A 63 2.61 1.51 9.19
N PHE A 64 3.31 0.82 10.07
CA PHE A 64 4.49 1.39 10.77
C PHE A 64 5.59 1.80 9.79
N GLY A 65 5.91 0.93 8.82
CA GLY A 65 6.89 1.24 7.78
C GLY A 65 6.48 2.45 6.97
N TYR A 66 5.20 2.56 6.60
CA TYR A 66 4.66 3.72 5.89
C TYR A 66 4.78 5.00 6.73
N ALA A 67 4.41 4.98 8.01
CA ALA A 67 4.51 6.14 8.88
C ALA A 67 5.95 6.66 9.00
N ILE A 68 6.92 5.76 9.17
CA ILE A 68 8.35 6.10 9.22
C ILE A 68 8.81 6.68 7.88
N ALA A 69 8.45 6.04 6.78
CA ALA A 69 8.80 6.50 5.44
C ALA A 69 8.21 7.87 5.12
N ALA A 70 6.96 8.13 5.52
CA ALA A 70 6.30 9.42 5.33
C ALA A 70 7.00 10.54 6.12
N LEU A 71 7.40 10.27 7.37
CA LEU A 71 8.19 11.22 8.16
C LEU A 71 9.51 11.55 7.47
N ILE A 72 10.28 10.52 7.09
CA ILE A 72 11.58 10.71 6.42
C ILE A 72 11.39 11.46 5.11
N ALA A 73 10.40 11.10 4.30
CA ALA A 73 10.11 11.76 3.03
C ALA A 73 9.76 13.23 3.21
N GLY A 74 8.99 13.58 4.24
CA GLY A 74 8.67 14.99 4.56
C GLY A 74 9.90 15.81 4.91
N PHE A 75 10.82 15.26 5.69
CA PHE A 75 12.10 15.94 5.99
C PHE A 75 13.00 16.09 4.76
N LEU A 76 13.14 15.02 3.98
CA LEU A 76 13.96 15.04 2.77
C LEU A 76 13.42 16.00 1.72
N PHE A 77 12.10 16.11 1.59
CA PHE A 77 11.46 17.00 0.64
C PHE A 77 11.77 18.48 0.92
N ASN A 78 11.89 18.85 2.20
CA ASN A 78 12.25 20.21 2.60
C ASN A 78 13.73 20.53 2.33
N ILE A 79 14.60 19.51 2.22
CA ILE A 79 16.02 19.72 1.91
C ILE A 79 16.18 19.79 0.39
N ASP A 80 15.77 18.74 -0.32
CA ASP A 80 15.78 18.67 -1.77
C ASP A 80 14.85 17.51 -2.22
N PRO A 81 13.85 17.79 -3.06
CA PRO A 81 12.95 16.76 -3.59
C PRO A 81 13.64 15.59 -4.28
N HIS A 82 14.85 15.80 -4.83
CA HIS A 82 15.66 14.73 -5.44
C HIS A 82 16.00 13.60 -4.49
N TYR A 83 16.23 13.89 -3.22
CA TYR A 83 16.56 12.85 -2.24
C TYR A 83 15.45 11.82 -2.07
N ASN A 84 14.19 12.20 -2.26
CA ASN A 84 13.09 11.24 -2.21
C ASN A 84 13.17 10.18 -3.33
N PHE A 85 13.58 10.57 -4.55
CA PHE A 85 13.77 9.62 -5.64
C PHE A 85 14.95 8.68 -5.36
N TRP A 86 16.06 9.22 -4.84
CA TRP A 86 17.24 8.42 -4.52
C TRP A 86 16.98 7.43 -3.39
N VAL A 87 16.40 7.89 -2.29
CA VAL A 87 16.07 7.05 -1.12
C VAL A 87 15.02 6.00 -1.49
N GLY A 88 13.97 6.39 -2.21
CA GLY A 88 12.95 5.45 -2.69
C GLY A 88 13.55 4.37 -3.60
N SER A 89 14.46 4.74 -4.49
CA SER A 89 15.16 3.78 -5.35
C SER A 89 16.09 2.87 -4.58
N ALA A 90 16.84 3.39 -3.60
CA ALA A 90 17.71 2.58 -2.75
C ALA A 90 16.90 1.56 -1.94
N ILE A 91 15.80 1.97 -1.33
CA ILE A 91 14.89 1.07 -0.62
C ILE A 91 14.32 0.00 -1.57
N GLY A 92 13.94 0.39 -2.78
CA GLY A 92 13.44 -0.53 -3.80
C GLY A 92 14.48 -1.58 -4.22
N VAL A 93 15.75 -1.19 -4.35
CA VAL A 93 16.87 -2.13 -4.63
C VAL A 93 17.10 -3.07 -3.45
N VAL A 94 17.11 -2.54 -2.22
CA VAL A 94 17.25 -3.37 -1.01
C VAL A 94 16.11 -4.39 -0.92
N ASN A 95 14.88 -3.96 -1.18
CA ASN A 95 13.72 -4.86 -1.19
C ASN A 95 13.85 -5.94 -2.27
N LEU A 96 14.28 -5.58 -3.47
CA LEU A 96 14.54 -6.55 -4.54
C LEU A 96 15.61 -7.59 -4.12
N LEU A 97 16.70 -7.12 -3.52
CA LEU A 97 17.76 -8.01 -3.04
C LEU A 97 17.26 -8.95 -1.95
N LEU A 98 16.46 -8.44 -1.00
CA LEU A 98 15.85 -9.26 0.03
C LEU A 98 14.94 -10.35 -0.57
N VAL A 99 14.09 -10.00 -1.52
CA VAL A 99 13.19 -10.97 -2.17
C VAL A 99 13.96 -12.02 -2.98
N VAL A 100 15.03 -11.62 -3.67
CA VAL A 100 15.83 -12.53 -4.49
C VAL A 100 16.74 -13.45 -3.64
N LEU A 101 17.33 -12.89 -2.58
CA LEU A 101 18.29 -13.61 -1.75
C LEU A 101 17.61 -14.44 -0.65
N TRP A 102 16.44 -14.01 -0.19
CA TRP A 102 15.72 -14.73 0.85
C TRP A 102 14.93 -15.90 0.25
N LYS A 103 15.46 -17.08 0.45
CA LYS A 103 14.71 -18.32 0.23
C LYS A 103 13.92 -18.62 1.49
N ALA A 104 12.61 -18.36 1.47
CA ALA A 104 11.74 -18.77 2.57
C ALA A 104 11.85 -20.29 2.77
N PRO A 105 12.01 -20.78 4.01
CA PRO A 105 12.01 -22.22 4.26
C PRO A 105 10.66 -22.80 3.81
N VAL A 106 10.72 -23.82 2.96
CA VAL A 106 9.55 -24.53 2.47
C VAL A 106 9.19 -25.60 3.49
N PRO A 107 8.04 -25.54 4.21
CA PRO A 107 7.65 -26.61 5.12
C PRO A 107 7.38 -27.92 4.37
N ALA A 108 7.62 -29.03 5.07
CA ALA A 108 7.26 -30.35 4.59
C ALA A 108 5.75 -30.40 4.32
N GLY A 109 5.34 -30.85 3.11
CA GLY A 109 3.94 -30.91 2.67
C GLY A 109 3.48 -29.81 1.71
N GLU A 110 4.30 -28.76 1.46
CA GLU A 110 3.88 -27.64 0.60
C GLU A 110 3.71 -28.02 -0.88
N LYS A 111 4.43 -29.01 -1.37
CA LYS A 111 4.26 -29.46 -2.78
C LYS A 111 2.84 -29.92 -3.07
N ASP A 112 2.21 -30.58 -2.10
CA ASP A 112 0.83 -31.07 -2.24
C ASP A 112 -0.20 -29.93 -2.11
N LEU A 113 0.02 -28.99 -1.19
CA LEU A 113 -0.83 -27.80 -1.05
C LEU A 113 -0.74 -26.89 -2.28
N THR A 114 0.46 -26.69 -2.82
CA THR A 114 0.64 -25.87 -4.03
C THR A 114 0.03 -26.51 -5.26
N ALA A 115 0.02 -27.85 -5.35
CA ALA A 115 -0.64 -28.58 -6.41
C ALA A 115 -2.18 -28.47 -6.30
N GLN A 116 -2.72 -28.58 -5.09
CA GLN A 116 -4.15 -28.38 -4.83
C GLN A 116 -4.59 -26.93 -5.06
N GLU A 117 -3.83 -25.94 -4.61
CA GLU A 117 -4.11 -24.54 -4.88
C GLU A 117 -4.09 -24.22 -6.39
N LYS A 118 -3.14 -24.75 -7.15
CA LYS A 118 -3.12 -24.61 -8.62
C LYS A 118 -4.31 -25.28 -9.29
N ALA A 119 -4.72 -26.42 -8.82
CA ALA A 119 -5.89 -27.13 -9.33
C ALA A 119 -7.22 -26.41 -9.00
N SER A 120 -7.25 -25.64 -7.91
CA SER A 120 -8.43 -24.87 -7.48
C SER A 120 -8.45 -23.42 -7.96
N GLN A 121 -7.46 -22.97 -8.75
CA GLN A 121 -7.47 -21.61 -9.29
C GLN A 121 -8.62 -21.45 -10.28
N PRO A 122 -9.54 -20.49 -10.05
CA PRO A 122 -10.67 -20.27 -10.94
C PRO A 122 -10.17 -19.82 -12.33
N GLY A 123 -10.72 -20.40 -13.37
CA GLY A 123 -10.44 -20.01 -14.74
C GLY A 123 -10.94 -18.58 -15.03
N ILE A 124 -10.38 -17.92 -16.02
CA ILE A 124 -10.80 -16.56 -16.45
C ILE A 124 -12.33 -16.51 -16.69
N ARG A 125 -12.91 -17.57 -17.25
CA ARG A 125 -14.35 -17.67 -17.50
C ARG A 125 -15.16 -17.66 -16.20
N GLU A 126 -14.67 -18.31 -15.14
CA GLU A 126 -15.29 -18.31 -13.83
C GLU A 126 -15.16 -16.96 -13.15
N MET A 127 -14.00 -16.31 -13.27
CA MET A 127 -13.78 -14.94 -12.76
C MET A 127 -14.72 -13.94 -13.44
N VAL A 128 -14.89 -14.01 -14.77
CA VAL A 128 -15.85 -13.18 -15.49
C VAL A 128 -17.30 -13.53 -15.11
N GLY A 129 -17.55 -14.79 -14.76
CA GLY A 129 -18.85 -15.24 -14.25
C GLY A 129 -19.28 -14.55 -12.96
N LEU A 130 -18.31 -14.16 -12.10
CA LEU A 130 -18.59 -13.40 -10.88
C LEU A 130 -19.23 -12.04 -11.15
N LEU A 131 -18.95 -11.41 -12.29
CA LEU A 131 -19.56 -10.14 -12.69
C LEU A 131 -21.07 -10.26 -12.94
N ARG A 132 -21.62 -11.48 -13.05
CA ARG A 132 -23.06 -11.70 -13.15
C ARG A 132 -23.77 -11.77 -11.79
N MET A 133 -23.01 -11.77 -10.70
CA MET A 133 -23.58 -11.85 -9.34
C MET A 133 -24.01 -10.46 -8.86
N PRO A 134 -25.31 -10.22 -8.55
CA PRO A 134 -25.79 -8.92 -8.05
C PRO A 134 -25.09 -8.48 -6.75
N SER A 135 -24.79 -9.45 -5.87
CA SER A 135 -24.09 -9.18 -4.61
C SER A 135 -22.69 -8.59 -4.83
N LEU A 136 -21.99 -9.00 -5.90
CA LEU A 136 -20.69 -8.42 -6.24
C LEU A 136 -20.84 -6.95 -6.63
N TRP A 137 -21.85 -6.61 -7.42
CA TRP A 137 -22.10 -5.22 -7.81
C TRP A 137 -22.45 -4.32 -6.63
N LEU A 138 -23.21 -4.82 -5.65
CA LEU A 138 -23.48 -4.08 -4.41
C LEU A 138 -22.20 -3.77 -3.66
N ILE A 139 -21.28 -4.75 -3.54
CA ILE A 139 -19.97 -4.54 -2.90
C ILE A 139 -19.12 -3.55 -3.72
N ILE A 140 -19.08 -3.70 -5.04
CA ILE A 140 -18.33 -2.76 -5.92
C ILE A 140 -18.85 -1.34 -5.75
N VAL A 141 -20.17 -1.14 -5.80
CA VAL A 141 -20.79 0.18 -5.61
C VAL A 141 -20.47 0.75 -4.23
N PHE A 142 -20.61 -0.06 -3.18
CA PHE A 142 -20.29 0.35 -1.82
C PHE A 142 -18.81 0.77 -1.70
N VAL A 143 -17.89 -0.02 -2.22
CA VAL A 143 -16.45 0.29 -2.19
C VAL A 143 -16.13 1.53 -3.02
N LEU A 144 -16.71 1.69 -4.21
CA LEU A 144 -16.52 2.87 -5.04
C LEU A 144 -16.96 4.15 -4.32
N PHE A 145 -18.15 4.14 -3.72
CA PHE A 145 -18.65 5.34 -3.06
C PHE A 145 -17.99 5.63 -1.72
N SER A 146 -17.66 4.63 -0.91
CA SER A 146 -17.03 4.86 0.39
C SER A 146 -15.52 5.04 0.29
N TRP A 147 -14.82 4.11 -0.37
CA TRP A 147 -13.36 4.10 -0.41
C TRP A 147 -12.78 5.13 -1.37
N THR A 148 -13.34 5.24 -2.59
CA THR A 148 -12.81 6.18 -3.59
C THR A 148 -13.04 7.62 -3.15
N PHE A 149 -14.24 7.93 -2.62
CA PHE A 149 -14.54 9.25 -2.10
C PHE A 149 -13.60 9.62 -0.94
N TYR A 150 -13.42 8.72 0.04
CA TYR A 150 -12.51 8.91 1.14
C TYR A 150 -11.07 9.14 0.65
N THR A 151 -10.57 8.28 -0.24
CA THR A 151 -9.19 8.36 -0.73
C THR A 151 -8.93 9.65 -1.50
N VAL A 152 -9.85 10.07 -2.37
CA VAL A 152 -9.69 11.33 -3.13
C VAL A 152 -9.75 12.54 -2.20
N PHE A 153 -10.72 12.56 -1.28
CA PHE A 153 -10.87 13.68 -0.36
C PHE A 153 -9.70 13.77 0.63
N ASP A 154 -9.40 12.67 1.32
CA ASP A 154 -8.40 12.63 2.40
C ASP A 154 -6.97 12.76 1.89
N GLN A 155 -6.64 12.08 0.77
CA GLN A 155 -5.25 12.03 0.29
C GLN A 155 -4.91 13.10 -0.74
N GLN A 156 -5.88 13.65 -1.46
CA GLN A 156 -5.61 14.60 -2.53
C GLN A 156 -6.10 16.01 -2.22
N MET A 157 -7.31 16.15 -1.71
CA MET A 157 -7.89 17.48 -1.47
C MET A 157 -7.58 18.04 -0.08
N PHE A 158 -7.60 17.20 0.94
CA PHE A 158 -7.39 17.63 2.32
C PHE A 158 -5.98 18.18 2.57
N PRO A 159 -4.89 17.59 2.03
CA PRO A 159 -3.55 18.16 2.21
C PRO A 159 -3.43 19.59 1.71
N ASP A 160 -3.91 19.87 0.51
CA ASP A 160 -3.86 21.19 -0.10
C ASP A 160 -4.69 22.22 0.70
N PHE A 161 -5.90 21.82 1.08
CA PHE A 161 -6.76 22.64 1.94
C PHE A 161 -6.09 22.94 3.27
N TYR A 162 -5.51 21.91 3.91
CA TYR A 162 -4.87 22.05 5.22
C TYR A 162 -3.65 22.97 5.17
N VAL A 163 -2.79 22.80 4.17
CA VAL A 163 -1.60 23.65 3.98
C VAL A 163 -2.00 25.10 3.76
N GLY A 164 -3.11 25.34 3.06
CA GLY A 164 -3.65 26.68 2.82
C GLY A 164 -4.14 27.44 4.08
N LEU A 165 -4.32 26.75 5.22
CA LEU A 165 -4.67 27.38 6.49
C LEU A 165 -3.49 28.07 7.20
N PHE A 166 -2.26 27.83 6.74
CA PHE A 166 -1.05 28.35 7.34
C PHE A 166 -0.50 29.55 6.53
N GLU A 167 0.16 30.46 7.19
CA GLU A 167 0.78 31.63 6.54
C GLU A 167 1.89 31.25 5.54
N THR A 168 2.56 30.12 5.79
CA THR A 168 3.60 29.59 4.89
C THR A 168 3.34 28.13 4.55
N ALA A 169 3.55 27.75 3.28
CA ALA A 169 3.42 26.39 2.82
C ALA A 169 4.37 25.42 3.57
N GLU A 170 5.53 25.89 3.98
CA GLU A 170 6.50 25.10 4.74
C GLU A 170 5.94 24.69 6.12
N ALA A 171 5.37 25.65 6.86
CA ALA A 171 4.74 25.38 8.16
C ALA A 171 3.54 24.43 7.99
N GLY A 172 2.72 24.65 6.96
CA GLY A 172 1.59 23.79 6.63
C GLY A 172 2.00 22.35 6.32
N ASN A 173 2.97 22.17 5.43
CA ASN A 173 3.49 20.83 5.07
C ASN A 173 4.11 20.10 6.24
N ARG A 174 4.88 20.79 7.08
CA ARG A 174 5.49 20.22 8.27
C ARG A 174 4.43 19.72 9.25
N THR A 175 3.43 20.55 9.52
CA THR A 175 2.37 20.21 10.47
C THR A 175 1.47 19.11 9.91
N TYR A 176 1.12 19.15 8.64
CA TYR A 176 0.39 18.08 7.96
C TYR A 176 1.14 16.75 8.02
N GLY A 177 2.46 16.73 7.75
CA GLY A 177 3.28 15.53 7.84
C GLY A 177 3.27 14.89 9.23
N ILE A 178 3.33 15.71 10.28
CA ILE A 178 3.25 15.25 11.68
C ILE A 178 1.87 14.64 11.96
N LEU A 179 0.79 15.34 11.61
CA LEU A 179 -0.59 14.85 11.84
C LEU A 179 -0.88 13.58 11.06
N ASN A 180 -0.49 13.52 9.80
CA ASN A 180 -0.63 12.31 8.98
C ASN A 180 0.14 11.12 9.59
N SER A 181 1.33 11.36 10.11
CA SER A 181 2.09 10.30 10.80
C SER A 181 1.40 9.83 12.07
N VAL A 182 0.86 10.74 12.88
CA VAL A 182 0.08 10.38 14.09
C VAL A 182 -1.14 9.55 13.70
N GLN A 183 -1.86 9.95 12.64
CA GLN A 183 -3.01 9.20 12.12
C GLN A 183 -2.62 7.78 11.73
N VAL A 184 -1.55 7.61 10.96
CA VAL A 184 -1.09 6.29 10.50
C VAL A 184 -0.57 5.42 11.65
N PHE A 185 0.10 6.02 12.65
CA PHE A 185 0.48 5.28 13.86
C PHE A 185 -0.74 4.82 14.66
N ALA A 186 -1.77 5.65 14.78
CA ALA A 186 -3.02 5.28 15.43
C ALA A 186 -3.73 4.15 14.66
N GLU A 187 -3.78 4.23 13.34
CA GLU A 187 -4.31 3.18 12.46
C GLU A 187 -3.55 1.86 12.67
N ALA A 188 -2.22 1.90 12.64
CA ALA A 188 -1.38 0.73 12.87
C ALA A 188 -1.63 0.09 14.24
N ALA A 189 -1.75 0.89 15.29
CA ALA A 189 -2.08 0.42 16.64
C ALA A 189 -3.46 -0.25 16.67
N MET A 190 -4.45 0.35 16.02
CA MET A 190 -5.81 -0.22 15.92
C MET A 190 -5.81 -1.54 15.14
N MET A 191 -5.04 -1.67 14.05
CA MET A 191 -4.90 -2.95 13.34
C MET A 191 -4.36 -4.07 14.22
N GLY A 192 -3.48 -3.76 15.19
CA GLY A 192 -3.01 -4.71 16.18
C GLY A 192 -4.06 -5.06 17.25
N VAL A 193 -4.89 -4.09 17.63
CA VAL A 193 -5.88 -4.24 18.71
C VAL A 193 -7.19 -4.89 18.23
N ILE A 194 -7.66 -4.55 17.03
CA ILE A 194 -8.95 -5.04 16.49
C ILE A 194 -9.06 -6.57 16.50
N PRO A 195 -8.06 -7.37 16.06
CA PRO A 195 -8.15 -8.81 16.13
C PRO A 195 -8.34 -9.35 17.54
N ILE A 196 -7.74 -8.70 18.54
CA ILE A 196 -7.87 -9.07 19.95
C ILE A 196 -9.29 -8.80 20.45
N VAL A 197 -9.83 -7.64 20.08
CA VAL A 197 -11.22 -7.25 20.42
C VAL A 197 -12.21 -8.19 19.75
N MET A 198 -12.02 -8.48 18.45
CA MET A 198 -12.89 -9.39 17.70
C MET A 198 -12.95 -10.80 18.30
N ARG A 199 -11.83 -11.31 18.85
CA ARG A 199 -11.81 -12.59 19.55
C ARG A 199 -12.59 -12.57 20.86
N LYS A 200 -12.62 -11.44 21.59
CA LYS A 200 -13.30 -11.30 22.89
C LYS A 200 -14.79 -11.01 22.76
N VAL A 201 -15.16 -10.12 21.86
CA VAL A 201 -16.50 -9.55 21.76
C VAL A 201 -17.29 -10.14 20.57
N GLY A 202 -16.59 -10.77 19.63
CA GLY A 202 -17.17 -11.32 18.41
C GLY A 202 -17.20 -10.29 17.26
N VAL A 203 -17.15 -10.82 16.03
CA VAL A 203 -17.05 -10.01 14.79
C VAL A 203 -18.25 -9.08 14.64
N ARG A 204 -19.47 -9.59 14.88
CA ARG A 204 -20.70 -8.81 14.70
C ARG A 204 -20.77 -7.58 15.62
N THR A 205 -20.36 -7.73 16.87
CA THR A 205 -20.38 -6.63 17.86
C THR A 205 -19.25 -5.62 17.63
N THR A 206 -18.16 -6.04 17.01
CA THR A 206 -17.04 -5.15 16.67
C THR A 206 -17.34 -4.27 15.45
N LEU A 207 -18.25 -4.70 14.57
CA LEU A 207 -18.66 -3.96 13.38
C LEU A 207 -19.85 -3.00 13.61
N LEU A 208 -20.49 -3.07 14.75
CA LEU A 208 -21.56 -2.15 15.18
C LEU A 208 -21.01 -1.02 16.03
#